data_05447c29fde3070e0b845aad470a2441
#
_entry.id   05447c29fde3070e0b845aad470a2441
#
_cell.length_a   1.000
_cell.length_b   1.000
_cell.length_c   1.000
_cell.angle_alpha   90.00
_cell.angle_beta   90.00
_cell.angle_gamma   90.00
#
_symmetry.space_group_name_H-M   'P 1'
#
loop_
_entity.id
_entity.type
_entity.pdbx_description
1 polymer ?
#
loop_
_entity_poly.entity_id
_entity_poly.type
_entity_poly.pdbx_seq_one_letter_code
_entity_poly.pdbx_strand_id
1 'polypeptide(L)'
;MKLTLQEIASVVGAQNDVSLFEDLTINAIEFDSRQIKTGDLFLPLQGARDGHEFIDTAFANGAVATFSEKNITSDYPYILVVDCLKAFQDLAQYYLEKMRVDVIAITGSNGKTTTKDMIATILATTYKTYKTQGNYNNEIGLPYTVLHMPDDTEKIVLEMGQDHLGDIALLSNLTHPHIAVVTLIGEAHLEFFGSREKIAQGKMQITQGMDGHGILIAPADKIINSFLPEKQKVIRFGADEDIFVTELEEHKNYLNF
;
A
#
# COMPACT_ATOMS: atom_id res chain seq x y z
N MET A 1 14.14 -5.22 -2.64
CA MET A 1 14.61 -3.80 -2.57
C MET A 1 16.12 -3.78 -2.39
N LYS A 2 16.85 -2.89 -3.07
CA LYS A 2 18.30 -2.69 -2.87
C LYS A 2 18.57 -1.20 -2.75
N LEU A 3 18.66 -0.71 -1.52
CA LEU A 3 18.96 0.67 -1.19
C LEU A 3 20.17 0.69 -0.23
N THR A 4 21.00 1.73 -0.29
CA THR A 4 22.03 1.92 0.73
C THR A 4 21.42 2.57 1.98
N LEU A 5 22.08 2.38 3.13
CA LEU A 5 21.64 3.02 4.38
C LEU A 5 21.62 4.54 4.24
N GLN A 6 22.59 5.11 3.54
CA GLN A 6 22.68 6.56 3.26
C GLN A 6 21.49 7.04 2.40
N GLU A 7 21.11 6.26 1.39
CA GLU A 7 19.95 6.60 0.55
C GLU A 7 18.66 6.60 1.39
N ILE A 8 18.45 5.56 2.21
CA ILE A 8 17.31 5.47 3.12
C ILE A 8 17.32 6.67 4.08
N ALA A 9 18.46 6.93 4.74
CA ALA A 9 18.59 8.04 5.69
C ALA A 9 18.27 9.40 5.06
N SER A 10 18.68 9.62 3.82
CA SER A 10 18.38 10.86 3.09
C SER A 10 16.89 11.01 2.79
N VAL A 11 16.22 9.91 2.39
CA VAL A 11 14.78 9.91 2.06
C VAL A 11 13.94 10.19 3.29
N VAL A 12 14.25 9.55 4.43
CA VAL A 12 13.43 9.67 5.65
C VAL A 12 13.81 10.85 6.54
N GLY A 13 14.80 11.65 6.13
CA GLY A 13 15.26 12.81 6.90
C GLY A 13 15.90 12.41 8.23
N ALA A 14 16.89 11.50 8.18
CA ALA A 14 17.59 11.02 9.36
C ALA A 14 18.16 12.17 10.21
N GLN A 15 18.04 12.04 11.54
CA GLN A 15 18.51 13.04 12.50
C GLN A 15 19.93 12.75 13.02
N ASN A 16 20.51 11.60 12.66
CA ASN A 16 21.87 11.22 13.00
C ASN A 16 22.75 11.08 11.76
N ASP A 17 24.05 11.09 11.98
CA ASP A 17 25.03 10.81 10.93
C ASP A 17 25.15 9.28 10.72
N VAL A 18 24.99 8.84 9.48
CA VAL A 18 25.13 7.44 9.06
C VAL A 18 26.35 7.21 8.16
N SER A 19 27.22 8.19 7.98
CA SER A 19 28.37 8.16 7.06
C SER A 19 29.34 7.00 7.28
N LEU A 20 29.45 6.50 8.50
CA LEU A 20 30.25 5.30 8.82
C LEU A 20 29.69 4.02 8.18
N PHE A 21 28.43 4.03 7.74
CA PHE A 21 27.69 2.89 7.20
C PHE A 21 27.03 3.22 5.85
N GLU A 22 27.51 4.26 5.15
CA GLU A 22 26.87 4.81 3.95
C GLU A 22 26.66 3.76 2.84
N ASP A 23 27.62 2.85 2.67
CA ASP A 23 27.61 1.79 1.65
C ASP A 23 26.87 0.52 2.10
N LEU A 24 26.36 0.48 3.35
CA LEU A 24 25.61 -0.67 3.85
C LEU A 24 24.35 -0.88 3.03
N THR A 25 24.27 -1.98 2.30
CA THR A 25 23.11 -2.32 1.46
C THR A 25 22.03 -3.01 2.26
N ILE A 26 20.80 -2.55 2.15
CA ILE A 26 19.61 -3.11 2.80
C ILE A 26 18.84 -3.96 1.78
N ASN A 27 18.57 -5.21 2.12
CA ASN A 27 17.85 -6.16 1.26
C ASN A 27 16.33 -6.04 1.40
N ALA A 28 15.82 -5.90 2.62
CA ALA A 28 14.40 -5.74 2.92
C ALA A 28 14.23 -4.97 4.23
N ILE A 29 12.99 -4.58 4.51
CA ILE A 29 12.59 -4.00 5.80
C ILE A 29 11.59 -4.94 6.46
N GLU A 30 11.86 -5.34 7.70
CA GLU A 30 11.02 -6.28 8.44
C GLU A 30 10.69 -5.72 9.83
N PHE A 31 9.42 -5.80 10.22
CA PHE A 31 8.94 -5.32 11.52
C PHE A 31 8.74 -6.47 12.54
N ASP A 32 8.74 -7.73 12.10
CA ASP A 32 8.76 -8.88 13.00
C ASP A 32 10.20 -9.38 13.19
N SER A 33 10.79 -9.11 14.37
CA SER A 33 12.18 -9.49 14.68
C SER A 33 12.47 -10.99 14.48
N ARG A 34 11.45 -11.85 14.52
CA ARG A 34 11.55 -13.31 14.30
C ARG A 34 11.66 -13.70 12.83
N GLN A 35 11.25 -12.80 11.91
CA GLN A 35 11.29 -13.01 10.45
C GLN A 35 12.49 -12.34 9.79
N ILE A 36 13.29 -11.61 10.54
CA ILE A 36 14.53 -10.96 10.08
C ILE A 36 15.45 -11.98 9.40
N LYS A 37 15.99 -11.56 8.27
CA LYS A 37 17.04 -12.27 7.52
C LYS A 37 18.30 -11.43 7.45
N THR A 38 19.42 -12.08 7.16
CA THR A 38 20.69 -11.38 7.01
C THR A 38 20.62 -10.32 5.92
N GLY A 39 20.96 -9.08 6.28
CA GLY A 39 20.89 -7.93 5.38
C GLY A 39 19.62 -7.11 5.46
N ASP A 40 18.68 -7.47 6.33
CA ASP A 40 17.46 -6.69 6.54
C ASP A 40 17.68 -5.52 7.49
N LEU A 41 16.87 -4.48 7.33
CA LEU A 41 16.70 -3.38 8.27
C LEU A 41 15.47 -3.68 9.15
N PHE A 42 15.64 -3.60 10.46
CA PHE A 42 14.54 -3.77 11.40
C PHE A 42 13.73 -2.48 11.57
N LEU A 43 12.40 -2.58 11.52
CA LEU A 43 11.47 -1.49 11.74
C LEU A 43 10.75 -1.67 13.09
N PRO A 44 11.13 -0.95 14.14
CA PRO A 44 10.48 -1.05 15.45
C PRO A 44 9.18 -0.25 15.45
N LEU A 45 8.05 -0.92 15.22
CA LEU A 45 6.73 -0.29 15.30
C LEU A 45 6.16 -0.36 16.72
N GLN A 46 5.40 0.67 17.10
CA GLN A 46 4.62 0.68 18.33
C GLN A 46 3.38 -0.19 18.15
N GLY A 47 3.25 -1.22 18.98
CA GLY A 47 2.10 -2.12 19.02
C GLY A 47 1.64 -2.34 20.46
N ALA A 48 1.25 -3.57 20.81
CA ALA A 48 0.97 -3.97 22.18
C ALA A 48 2.21 -3.83 23.11
N ARG A 49 3.40 -3.91 22.51
CA ARG A 49 4.70 -3.62 23.13
C ARG A 49 5.46 -2.62 22.24
N ASP A 50 6.42 -1.90 22.83
CA ASP A 50 7.33 -1.03 22.08
C ASP A 50 8.28 -1.90 21.24
N GLY A 51 8.23 -1.73 19.90
CA GLY A 51 9.10 -2.48 18.98
C GLY A 51 10.59 -2.28 19.24
N HIS A 52 11.01 -1.18 19.85
CA HIS A 52 12.40 -0.91 20.22
C HIS A 52 12.96 -1.94 21.22
N GLU A 53 12.11 -2.60 22.01
CA GLU A 53 12.54 -3.68 22.91
C GLU A 53 13.09 -4.90 22.17
N PHE A 54 12.83 -5.02 20.85
CA PHE A 54 13.24 -6.16 20.04
C PHE A 54 14.46 -5.89 19.15
N ILE A 55 15.10 -4.72 19.25
CA ILE A 55 16.27 -4.35 18.44
C ILE A 55 17.39 -5.38 18.61
N ASP A 56 17.77 -5.71 19.84
CA ASP A 56 18.82 -6.71 20.10
C ASP A 56 18.47 -8.07 19.51
N THR A 57 17.21 -8.47 19.59
CA THR A 57 16.72 -9.73 18.99
C THR A 57 16.82 -9.69 17.47
N ALA A 58 16.48 -8.56 16.85
CA ALA A 58 16.56 -8.39 15.40
C ALA A 58 18.02 -8.49 14.92
N PHE A 59 18.96 -7.84 15.60
CA PHE A 59 20.39 -7.97 15.27
C PHE A 59 20.92 -9.39 15.50
N ALA A 60 20.51 -10.05 16.57
CA ALA A 60 20.86 -11.46 16.80
C ALA A 60 20.34 -12.39 15.68
N ASN A 61 19.24 -12.03 15.03
CA ASN A 61 18.65 -12.78 13.90
C ASN A 61 19.21 -12.35 12.51
N GLY A 62 20.07 -11.34 12.44
CA GLY A 62 20.75 -10.95 11.21
C GLY A 62 20.40 -9.59 10.65
N ALA A 63 19.65 -8.75 11.37
CA ALA A 63 19.48 -7.35 10.98
C ALA A 63 20.86 -6.67 10.89
N VAL A 64 21.03 -5.82 9.89
CA VAL A 64 22.26 -5.05 9.68
C VAL A 64 22.10 -3.58 10.05
N ALA A 65 20.87 -3.10 10.17
CA ALA A 65 20.51 -1.77 10.65
C ALA A 65 19.10 -1.77 11.26
N THR A 66 18.75 -0.69 11.94
CA THR A 66 17.39 -0.46 12.43
C THR A 66 16.97 1.00 12.28
N PHE A 67 15.66 1.26 12.18
CA PHE A 67 15.12 2.58 12.53
C PHE A 67 15.07 2.73 14.05
N SER A 68 15.04 3.95 14.54
CA SER A 68 14.79 4.25 15.94
C SER A 68 14.24 5.66 16.12
N GLU A 69 13.33 5.81 17.09
CA GLU A 69 12.83 7.13 17.55
C GLU A 69 13.63 7.66 18.76
N LYS A 70 14.64 6.90 19.19
CA LYS A 70 15.49 7.18 20.34
C LYS A 70 16.95 6.97 19.98
N ASN A 71 17.85 7.71 20.62
CA ASN A 71 19.28 7.42 20.51
C ASN A 71 19.58 6.03 21.03
N ILE A 72 20.31 5.23 20.26
CA ILE A 72 20.74 3.89 20.61
C ILE A 72 22.15 4.00 21.21
N THR A 73 22.38 3.34 22.33
CA THR A 73 23.69 3.36 23.04
C THR A 73 24.64 2.24 22.59
N SER A 74 24.14 1.27 21.82
CA SER A 74 24.94 0.20 21.22
C SER A 74 25.58 0.67 19.91
N ASP A 75 26.63 -0.05 19.45
CA ASP A 75 27.33 0.22 18.18
C ASP A 75 26.54 -0.24 16.93
N TYR A 76 25.24 -0.48 17.07
CA TYR A 76 24.40 -0.89 15.94
C TYR A 76 24.20 0.24 14.93
N PRO A 77 24.31 -0.03 13.62
CA PRO A 77 23.89 0.93 12.61
C PRO A 77 22.40 1.24 12.77
N TYR A 78 22.05 2.54 12.88
CA TYR A 78 20.65 2.93 13.00
C TYR A 78 20.39 4.26 12.30
N ILE A 79 19.13 4.45 11.92
CA ILE A 79 18.58 5.69 11.37
C ILE A 79 17.65 6.28 12.42
N LEU A 80 18.03 7.43 13.00
CA LEU A 80 17.21 8.15 13.96
C LEU A 80 16.16 8.96 13.22
N VAL A 81 14.89 8.71 13.49
CA VAL A 81 13.74 9.39 12.89
C VAL A 81 12.78 9.89 13.98
N VAL A 82 11.89 10.80 13.61
CA VAL A 82 10.84 11.29 14.53
C VAL A 82 9.75 10.24 14.75
N ASP A 83 9.41 9.49 13.69
CA ASP A 83 8.32 8.51 13.65
C ASP A 83 8.73 7.39 12.68
N CYS A 84 8.87 6.17 13.19
CA CYS A 84 9.28 5.01 12.42
C CYS A 84 8.25 4.60 11.36
N LEU A 85 6.95 4.72 11.66
CA LEU A 85 5.89 4.42 10.70
C LEU A 85 5.88 5.41 9.55
N LYS A 86 5.98 6.70 9.86
CA LYS A 86 6.06 7.76 8.83
C LYS A 86 7.29 7.57 7.94
N ALA A 87 8.46 7.31 8.52
CA ALA A 87 9.69 7.03 7.78
C ALA A 87 9.52 5.83 6.82
N PHE A 88 8.87 4.78 7.28
CA PHE A 88 8.56 3.59 6.47
C PHE A 88 7.63 3.92 5.30
N GLN A 89 6.60 4.73 5.53
CA GLN A 89 5.66 5.20 4.51
C GLN A 89 6.37 6.09 3.47
N ASP A 90 7.18 7.05 3.90
CA ASP A 90 7.94 7.94 3.03
C ASP A 90 8.92 7.15 2.15
N LEU A 91 9.55 6.13 2.71
CA LEU A 91 10.44 5.26 1.96
C LEU A 91 9.69 4.44 0.91
N ALA A 92 8.48 3.96 1.22
CA ALA A 92 7.65 3.23 0.27
C ALA A 92 7.21 4.13 -0.90
N GLN A 93 6.79 5.36 -0.61
CA GLN A 93 6.45 6.36 -1.64
C GLN A 93 7.66 6.62 -2.55
N TYR A 94 8.81 6.94 -1.96
CA TYR A 94 10.05 7.14 -2.71
C TYR A 94 10.41 5.93 -3.60
N TYR A 95 10.23 4.71 -3.07
CA TYR A 95 10.57 3.50 -3.81
C TYR A 95 9.66 3.29 -5.03
N LEU A 96 8.36 3.57 -4.93
CA LEU A 96 7.44 3.57 -6.07
C LEU A 96 7.87 4.57 -7.15
N GLU A 97 8.22 5.79 -6.76
CA GLU A 97 8.68 6.83 -7.67
C GLU A 97 10.00 6.45 -8.36
N LYS A 98 10.96 5.95 -7.58
CA LYS A 98 12.26 5.49 -8.08
C LYS A 98 12.13 4.37 -9.11
N MET A 99 11.25 3.41 -8.83
CA MET A 99 11.03 2.24 -9.70
C MET A 99 10.11 2.56 -10.89
N ARG A 100 9.40 3.69 -10.87
CA ARG A 100 8.44 4.11 -11.92
C ARG A 100 7.39 3.05 -12.22
N VAL A 101 6.87 2.44 -11.16
CA VAL A 101 5.87 1.37 -11.26
C VAL A 101 4.48 1.97 -11.46
N ASP A 102 3.71 1.44 -12.40
CA ASP A 102 2.30 1.84 -12.51
C ASP A 102 1.47 1.19 -11.40
N VAL A 103 0.76 2.04 -10.66
CA VAL A 103 -0.04 1.64 -9.51
C VAL A 103 -1.52 1.52 -9.87
N ILE A 104 -2.08 0.34 -9.60
CA ILE A 104 -3.51 0.08 -9.67
C ILE A 104 -4.02 -0.14 -8.24
N ALA A 105 -4.88 0.75 -7.75
CA ALA A 105 -5.44 0.70 -6.41
C ALA A 105 -6.88 0.18 -6.42
N ILE A 106 -7.24 -0.64 -5.44
CA ILE A 106 -8.57 -1.24 -5.36
C ILE A 106 -9.13 -1.09 -3.96
N THR A 107 -10.35 -0.57 -3.87
CA THR A 107 -11.14 -0.54 -2.63
C THR A 107 -12.57 -0.99 -2.88
N GLY A 108 -13.33 -1.12 -1.82
CA GLY A 108 -14.75 -1.49 -1.85
C GLY A 108 -15.18 -2.18 -0.56
N SER A 109 -16.46 -2.30 -0.33
CA SER A 109 -16.99 -3.02 0.83
C SER A 109 -16.77 -4.52 0.71
N ASN A 110 -16.97 -5.07 -0.49
CA ASN A 110 -16.76 -6.48 -0.84
C ASN A 110 -16.05 -6.59 -2.19
N GLY A 111 -15.47 -7.76 -2.47
CA GLY A 111 -14.87 -8.08 -3.77
C GLY A 111 -13.46 -7.51 -4.01
N LYS A 112 -12.87 -6.76 -3.08
CA LYS A 112 -11.52 -6.18 -3.22
C LYS A 112 -10.46 -7.24 -3.59
N THR A 113 -10.31 -8.26 -2.78
CA THR A 113 -9.29 -9.31 -2.95
C THR A 113 -9.50 -10.09 -4.25
N THR A 114 -10.74 -10.47 -4.56
CA THR A 114 -11.06 -11.16 -5.82
C THR A 114 -10.71 -10.29 -7.01
N THR A 115 -11.13 -9.02 -7.02
CA THR A 115 -10.84 -8.09 -8.12
C THR A 115 -9.34 -7.84 -8.25
N LYS A 116 -8.63 -7.66 -7.14
CA LYS A 116 -7.16 -7.56 -7.12
C LYS A 116 -6.50 -8.76 -7.79
N ASP A 117 -6.94 -9.96 -7.42
CA ASP A 117 -6.37 -11.21 -7.95
C ASP A 117 -6.65 -11.38 -9.44
N MET A 118 -7.86 -11.06 -9.89
CA MET A 118 -8.23 -11.09 -11.31
C MET A 118 -7.41 -10.08 -12.13
N ILE A 119 -7.33 -8.82 -11.69
CA ILE A 119 -6.55 -7.77 -12.37
C ILE A 119 -5.07 -8.18 -12.43
N ALA A 120 -4.49 -8.61 -11.31
CA ALA A 120 -3.08 -9.01 -11.28
C ALA A 120 -2.80 -10.20 -12.19
N THR A 121 -3.70 -11.18 -12.25
CA THR A 121 -3.57 -12.35 -13.14
C THR A 121 -3.61 -11.96 -14.62
N ILE A 122 -4.52 -11.06 -14.99
CA ILE A 122 -4.62 -10.56 -16.37
C ILE A 122 -3.37 -9.75 -16.74
N LEU A 123 -2.95 -8.82 -15.89
CA LEU A 123 -1.76 -8.00 -16.13
C LEU A 123 -0.48 -8.85 -16.22
N ALA A 124 -0.38 -9.90 -15.41
CA ALA A 124 0.78 -10.81 -15.41
C ALA A 124 0.96 -11.60 -16.72
N THR A 125 -0.03 -11.62 -17.61
CA THR A 125 0.13 -12.21 -18.96
C THR A 125 1.05 -11.38 -19.86
N THR A 126 1.27 -10.10 -19.52
CA THR A 126 2.02 -9.14 -20.36
C THR A 126 3.11 -8.40 -19.59
N TYR A 127 2.89 -8.10 -18.31
CA TYR A 127 3.75 -7.26 -17.48
C TYR A 127 4.29 -8.02 -16.27
N LYS A 128 5.47 -7.61 -15.78
CA LYS A 128 5.97 -8.03 -14.47
C LYS A 128 5.08 -7.40 -13.39
N THR A 129 4.16 -8.19 -12.87
CA THR A 129 3.10 -7.71 -11.98
C THR A 129 3.29 -8.22 -10.57
N TYR A 130 3.21 -7.32 -9.59
CA TYR A 130 3.17 -7.64 -8.16
C TYR A 130 1.84 -7.19 -7.56
N LYS A 131 1.46 -7.73 -6.41
CA LYS A 131 0.17 -7.40 -5.76
C LYS A 131 0.25 -7.53 -4.25
N THR A 132 -0.67 -6.87 -3.55
CA THR A 132 -0.89 -7.06 -2.11
C THR A 132 -1.04 -8.54 -1.78
N GLN A 133 -0.24 -9.02 -0.82
CA GLN A 133 -0.31 -10.35 -0.28
C GLN A 133 -1.21 -10.38 0.97
N GLY A 134 -2.01 -11.44 1.12
CA GLY A 134 -2.90 -11.56 2.28
C GLY A 134 -3.77 -10.33 2.48
N ASN A 135 -3.75 -9.79 3.70
CA ASN A 135 -4.50 -8.61 4.14
C ASN A 135 -3.59 -7.38 4.40
N TYR A 136 -2.44 -7.29 3.75
CA TYR A 136 -1.54 -6.14 3.87
C TYR A 136 -2.09 -4.90 3.14
N ASN A 137 -3.24 -4.40 3.58
CA ASN A 137 -4.03 -3.37 2.91
C ASN A 137 -4.27 -2.10 3.74
N ASN A 138 -3.49 -1.92 4.81
CA ASN A 138 -3.53 -0.78 5.73
C ASN A 138 -2.22 0.03 5.70
N GLU A 139 -2.08 1.01 6.61
CA GLU A 139 -0.97 1.97 6.74
C GLU A 139 0.40 1.34 7.00
N ILE A 140 0.45 0.06 7.40
CA ILE A 140 1.67 -0.75 7.57
C ILE A 140 1.82 -1.75 6.42
N GLY A 141 0.75 -2.46 6.10
CA GLY A 141 0.78 -3.56 5.14
C GLY A 141 1.02 -3.09 3.70
N LEU A 142 0.48 -1.94 3.33
CA LEU A 142 0.68 -1.41 1.98
C LEU A 142 2.13 -0.96 1.74
N PRO A 143 2.79 -0.16 2.61
CA PRO A 143 4.23 0.11 2.51
C PRO A 143 5.08 -1.17 2.51
N TYR A 144 4.73 -2.15 3.34
CA TYR A 144 5.40 -3.44 3.35
C TYR A 144 5.31 -4.14 1.99
N THR A 145 4.12 -4.16 1.38
CA THR A 145 3.91 -4.72 0.03
C THR A 145 4.81 -4.02 -0.99
N VAL A 146 4.86 -2.69 -0.98
CA VAL A 146 5.67 -1.89 -1.91
C VAL A 146 7.16 -2.20 -1.78
N LEU A 147 7.69 -2.21 -0.56
CA LEU A 147 9.12 -2.40 -0.30
C LEU A 147 9.58 -3.86 -0.48
N HIS A 148 8.64 -4.81 -0.60
CA HIS A 148 8.90 -6.22 -0.88
C HIS A 148 8.64 -6.62 -2.34
N MET A 149 8.22 -5.68 -3.21
CA MET A 149 8.05 -6.00 -4.62
C MET A 149 9.41 -6.33 -5.28
N PRO A 150 9.46 -7.26 -6.24
CA PRO A 150 10.64 -7.51 -7.06
C PRO A 150 11.15 -6.26 -7.78
N ASP A 151 12.48 -6.15 -7.95
CA ASP A 151 13.12 -4.98 -8.57
C ASP A 151 12.76 -4.82 -10.07
N ASP A 152 12.18 -5.82 -10.71
CA ASP A 152 11.73 -5.80 -12.11
C ASP A 152 10.21 -5.59 -12.26
N THR A 153 9.52 -5.20 -11.18
CA THR A 153 8.07 -4.97 -11.20
C THR A 153 7.72 -3.77 -12.09
N GLU A 154 6.80 -3.97 -13.03
CA GLU A 154 6.29 -2.92 -13.92
C GLU A 154 4.90 -2.41 -13.46
N LYS A 155 4.08 -3.28 -12.91
CA LYS A 155 2.72 -2.98 -12.41
C LYS A 155 2.54 -3.52 -11.01
N ILE A 156 1.96 -2.69 -10.13
CA ILE A 156 1.60 -3.13 -8.78
C ILE A 156 0.11 -2.95 -8.54
N VAL A 157 -0.55 -4.00 -8.02
CA VAL A 157 -1.99 -4.01 -7.73
C VAL A 157 -2.17 -3.99 -6.22
N LEU A 158 -2.61 -2.85 -5.70
CA LEU A 158 -2.70 -2.57 -4.26
C LEU A 158 -4.14 -2.61 -3.78
N GLU A 159 -4.42 -3.48 -2.83
CA GLU A 159 -5.69 -3.47 -2.10
C GLU A 159 -5.63 -2.42 -0.98
N MET A 160 -6.66 -1.58 -0.86
CA MET A 160 -6.79 -0.55 0.16
C MET A 160 -7.97 -0.84 1.07
N GLY A 161 -7.68 -1.13 2.33
CA GLY A 161 -8.64 -1.32 3.41
C GLY A 161 -9.09 0.01 4.03
N GLN A 162 -10.20 -0.04 4.75
CA GLN A 162 -10.75 1.12 5.43
C GLN A 162 -11.46 0.68 6.71
N ASP A 163 -11.01 1.20 7.84
CA ASP A 163 -11.68 1.11 9.14
C ASP A 163 -12.22 2.48 9.58
N HIS A 164 -11.54 3.56 9.18
CA HIS A 164 -11.91 4.94 9.50
C HIS A 164 -11.90 5.84 8.27
N LEU A 165 -12.58 6.98 8.38
CA LEU A 165 -12.50 8.04 7.38
C LEU A 165 -11.07 8.62 7.38
N GLY A 166 -10.46 8.68 6.20
CA GLY A 166 -9.07 9.13 6.04
C GLY A 166 -8.08 8.01 5.73
N ASP A 167 -8.39 6.75 6.08
CA ASP A 167 -7.48 5.63 5.82
C ASP A 167 -7.16 5.49 4.33
N ILE A 168 -8.20 5.48 3.49
CA ILE A 168 -8.03 5.39 2.02
C ILE A 168 -7.31 6.63 1.47
N ALA A 169 -7.57 7.83 2.03
CA ALA A 169 -6.86 9.05 1.63
C ALA A 169 -5.35 8.93 1.89
N LEU A 170 -4.97 8.44 3.07
CA LEU A 170 -3.58 8.18 3.43
C LEU A 170 -2.91 7.24 2.41
N LEU A 171 -3.53 6.08 2.16
CA LEU A 171 -2.99 5.06 1.25
C LEU A 171 -2.91 5.56 -0.19
N SER A 172 -3.91 6.31 -0.65
CA SER A 172 -3.94 6.91 -1.98
C SER A 172 -2.85 7.96 -2.15
N ASN A 173 -2.69 8.87 -1.18
CA ASN A 173 -1.64 9.88 -1.21
C ASN A 173 -0.23 9.30 -1.10
N LEU A 174 -0.07 8.14 -0.46
CA LEU A 174 1.21 7.44 -0.39
C LEU A 174 1.60 6.80 -1.74
N THR A 175 0.62 6.31 -2.50
CA THR A 175 0.90 5.46 -3.67
C THR A 175 0.62 6.12 -5.01
N HIS A 176 -0.04 7.26 -5.04
CA HIS A 176 -0.39 8.02 -6.25
C HIS A 176 -0.95 7.13 -7.38
N PRO A 177 -2.13 6.50 -7.20
CA PRO A 177 -2.63 5.53 -8.17
C PRO A 177 -2.84 6.11 -9.56
N HIS A 178 -2.40 5.40 -10.60
CA HIS A 178 -2.70 5.69 -11.99
C HIS A 178 -4.12 5.25 -12.36
N ILE A 179 -4.54 4.11 -11.78
CA ILE A 179 -5.91 3.57 -11.92
C ILE A 179 -6.44 3.25 -10.53
N ALA A 180 -7.63 3.73 -10.22
CA ALA A 180 -8.38 3.39 -9.02
C ALA A 180 -9.64 2.61 -9.36
N VAL A 181 -9.93 1.56 -8.60
CA VAL A 181 -11.12 0.72 -8.76
C VAL A 181 -11.91 0.71 -7.46
N VAL A 182 -13.18 1.09 -7.53
CA VAL A 182 -14.13 0.93 -6.43
C VAL A 182 -15.08 -0.19 -6.80
N THR A 183 -15.04 -1.32 -6.10
CA THR A 183 -15.81 -2.51 -6.48
C THR A 183 -17.28 -2.39 -6.11
N LEU A 184 -17.59 -2.04 -4.86
CA LEU A 184 -18.96 -1.95 -4.34
C LEU A 184 -19.00 -1.04 -3.12
N ILE A 185 -20.09 -0.27 -2.98
CA ILE A 185 -20.45 0.46 -1.76
C ILE A 185 -21.56 -0.31 -1.03
N GLY A 186 -21.16 -1.16 -0.10
CA GLY A 186 -22.06 -1.93 0.77
C GLY A 186 -22.18 -1.33 2.16
N GLU A 187 -22.53 -2.18 3.12
CA GLU A 187 -22.75 -1.83 4.52
C GLU A 187 -21.62 -2.30 5.46
N ALA A 188 -20.51 -2.81 4.89
CA ALA A 188 -19.35 -3.21 5.69
C ALA A 188 -18.85 -2.04 6.54
N HIS A 189 -18.61 -2.29 7.84
CA HIS A 189 -18.20 -1.28 8.83
C HIS A 189 -19.24 -0.18 9.10
N LEU A 190 -20.55 -0.42 8.81
CA LEU A 190 -21.61 0.54 9.05
C LEU A 190 -21.67 1.02 10.51
N GLU A 191 -21.31 0.18 11.46
CA GLU A 191 -21.21 0.49 12.90
C GLU A 191 -20.17 1.59 13.20
N PHE A 192 -19.08 1.67 12.43
CA PHE A 192 -18.04 2.69 12.60
C PHE A 192 -18.35 3.97 11.80
N PHE A 193 -18.96 3.84 10.64
CA PHE A 193 -19.24 4.97 9.74
C PHE A 193 -20.62 5.60 9.97
N GLY A 194 -21.56 4.84 10.51
CA GLY A 194 -22.92 5.30 10.82
C GLY A 194 -23.84 5.46 9.60
N SER A 195 -23.33 5.55 8.36
CA SER A 195 -24.14 5.56 7.14
C SER A 195 -23.38 5.08 5.90
N ARG A 196 -24.12 4.62 4.86
CA ARG A 196 -23.55 4.24 3.57
C ARG A 196 -22.89 5.43 2.86
N GLU A 197 -23.39 6.65 3.02
CA GLU A 197 -22.83 7.87 2.48
C GLU A 197 -21.42 8.10 3.01
N LYS A 198 -21.19 7.92 4.31
CA LYS A 198 -19.84 8.03 4.91
C LYS A 198 -18.91 6.91 4.45
N ILE A 199 -19.42 5.70 4.25
CA ILE A 199 -18.65 4.60 3.66
C ILE A 199 -18.25 4.96 2.22
N ALA A 200 -19.18 5.48 1.42
CA ALA A 200 -18.91 5.95 0.07
C ALA A 200 -17.87 7.08 0.07
N GLN A 201 -18.05 8.09 0.94
CA GLN A 201 -17.09 9.19 1.11
C GLN A 201 -15.67 8.67 1.39
N GLY A 202 -15.54 7.73 2.34
CA GLY A 202 -14.24 7.16 2.68
C GLY A 202 -13.62 6.39 1.52
N LYS A 203 -14.38 5.56 0.80
CA LYS A 203 -13.85 4.78 -0.34
C LYS A 203 -13.50 5.65 -1.53
N MET A 204 -14.26 6.70 -1.80
CA MET A 204 -13.98 7.63 -2.88
C MET A 204 -12.73 8.49 -2.63
N GLN A 205 -12.21 8.53 -1.40
CA GLN A 205 -10.88 9.11 -1.10
C GLN A 205 -9.72 8.43 -1.85
N ILE A 206 -9.96 7.27 -2.47
CA ILE A 206 -8.97 6.60 -3.33
C ILE A 206 -8.49 7.47 -4.49
N THR A 207 -9.26 8.48 -4.86
CA THR A 207 -8.93 9.43 -5.93
C THR A 207 -8.03 10.59 -5.48
N GLN A 208 -7.82 10.80 -4.17
CA GLN A 208 -7.13 11.98 -3.66
C GLN A 208 -5.63 12.03 -4.01
N GLY A 209 -4.97 10.86 -4.08
CA GLY A 209 -3.57 10.77 -4.48
C GLY A 209 -3.36 10.67 -6.00
N MET A 210 -4.42 10.56 -6.79
CA MET A 210 -4.32 10.45 -8.24
C MET A 210 -3.99 11.79 -8.89
N ASP A 211 -3.20 11.77 -9.94
CA ASP A 211 -3.01 12.95 -10.78
C ASP A 211 -4.24 13.22 -11.68
N GLY A 212 -4.18 14.32 -12.47
CA GLY A 212 -5.27 14.70 -13.38
C GLY A 212 -5.46 13.76 -14.57
N HIS A 213 -4.54 12.83 -14.83
CA HIS A 213 -4.61 11.84 -15.92
C HIS A 213 -5.06 10.47 -15.43
N GLY A 214 -5.25 10.31 -14.13
CA GLY A 214 -5.69 9.05 -13.52
C GLY A 214 -7.07 8.63 -14.00
N ILE A 215 -7.36 7.31 -13.89
CA ILE A 215 -8.64 6.71 -14.29
C ILE A 215 -9.31 6.11 -13.06
N LEU A 216 -10.53 6.55 -12.78
CA LEU A 216 -11.40 5.92 -11.79
C LEU A 216 -12.37 4.96 -12.49
N ILE A 217 -12.40 3.70 -12.05
CA ILE A 217 -13.41 2.70 -12.44
C ILE A 217 -14.33 2.47 -11.24
N ALA A 218 -15.62 2.76 -11.38
CA ALA A 218 -16.55 2.79 -10.26
C ALA A 218 -17.96 2.27 -10.63
N PRO A 219 -18.72 1.71 -9.66
CA PRO A 219 -20.05 1.20 -9.92
C PRO A 219 -21.06 2.30 -10.26
N ALA A 220 -22.14 1.93 -10.94
CA ALA A 220 -23.29 2.78 -11.22
C ALA A 220 -24.18 3.02 -9.97
N ASP A 221 -23.56 3.30 -8.82
CA ASP A 221 -24.28 3.61 -7.59
C ASP A 221 -24.40 5.13 -7.42
N LYS A 222 -25.64 5.63 -7.30
CA LYS A 222 -25.93 7.06 -7.15
C LYS A 222 -25.28 7.68 -5.91
N ILE A 223 -25.00 6.86 -4.88
CA ILE A 223 -24.40 7.32 -3.63
C ILE A 223 -23.00 7.94 -3.82
N ILE A 224 -22.26 7.52 -4.86
CA ILE A 224 -20.91 8.05 -5.13
C ILE A 224 -20.91 9.32 -5.97
N ASN A 225 -22.04 9.73 -6.55
CA ASN A 225 -22.10 10.85 -7.52
C ASN A 225 -21.58 12.18 -6.93
N SER A 226 -21.81 12.42 -5.64
CA SER A 226 -21.34 13.63 -4.94
C SER A 226 -19.84 13.59 -4.60
N PHE A 227 -19.17 12.46 -4.81
CA PHE A 227 -17.75 12.24 -4.50
C PHE A 227 -16.93 11.93 -5.75
N LEU A 228 -17.53 11.99 -6.94
CA LEU A 228 -16.79 11.77 -8.19
C LEU A 228 -15.73 12.87 -8.38
N PRO A 229 -14.53 12.51 -8.84
CA PRO A 229 -13.47 13.49 -9.07
C PRO A 229 -13.79 14.38 -10.29
N GLU A 230 -13.34 15.63 -10.23
CA GLU A 230 -13.56 16.60 -11.34
C GLU A 230 -12.54 16.48 -12.47
N LYS A 231 -11.35 15.98 -12.21
CA LYS A 231 -10.20 16.01 -13.14
C LYS A 231 -9.90 14.66 -13.76
N GLN A 232 -10.08 13.57 -13.01
CA GLN A 232 -9.79 12.22 -13.47
C GLN A 232 -10.87 11.71 -14.42
N LYS A 233 -10.47 10.85 -15.35
CA LYS A 233 -11.44 10.14 -16.20
C LYS A 233 -12.20 9.14 -15.34
N VAL A 234 -13.54 9.17 -15.43
CA VAL A 234 -14.40 8.20 -14.75
C VAL A 234 -14.97 7.22 -15.78
N ILE A 235 -14.84 5.93 -15.50
CA ILE A 235 -15.46 4.82 -16.25
C ILE A 235 -16.45 4.15 -15.30
N ARG A 236 -17.70 4.07 -15.69
CA ARG A 236 -18.76 3.47 -14.88
C ARG A 236 -19.04 2.04 -15.33
N PHE A 237 -19.37 1.16 -14.40
CA PHE A 237 -19.87 -0.17 -14.71
C PHE A 237 -21.21 -0.44 -14.01
N GLY A 238 -22.08 -1.18 -14.70
CA GLY A 238 -23.44 -1.47 -14.25
C GLY A 238 -24.42 -1.45 -15.42
N ALA A 239 -25.71 -1.56 -15.15
CA ALA A 239 -26.73 -1.50 -16.18
C ALA A 239 -26.72 -0.12 -16.88
N ASP A 240 -26.71 -0.13 -18.22
CA ASP A 240 -26.74 1.07 -19.07
C ASP A 240 -25.57 2.06 -18.89
N GLU A 241 -24.42 1.57 -18.42
CA GLU A 241 -23.20 2.38 -18.19
C GLU A 241 -22.10 2.07 -19.25
N ASP A 242 -20.88 2.64 -19.06
CA ASP A 242 -19.75 2.45 -19.98
C ASP A 242 -19.37 0.97 -20.16
N ILE A 243 -19.48 0.19 -19.08
CA ILE A 243 -19.23 -1.25 -19.05
C ILE A 243 -20.46 -1.93 -18.45
N PHE A 244 -21.10 -2.79 -19.23
CA PHE A 244 -22.28 -3.54 -18.79
C PHE A 244 -22.29 -4.97 -19.33
N VAL A 245 -23.03 -5.84 -18.63
CA VAL A 245 -23.23 -7.23 -19.05
C VAL A 245 -24.36 -7.27 -20.06
N THR A 246 -24.09 -7.80 -21.26
CA THR A 246 -25.09 -7.95 -22.31
C THR A 246 -25.86 -9.26 -22.23
N GLU A 247 -25.17 -10.32 -21.77
CA GLU A 247 -25.73 -11.65 -21.63
C GLU A 247 -25.05 -12.36 -20.44
N LEU A 248 -25.82 -13.04 -19.62
CA LEU A 248 -25.32 -13.79 -18.47
C LEU A 248 -25.88 -15.20 -18.50
N GLU A 249 -25.03 -16.19 -18.66
CA GLU A 249 -25.37 -17.62 -18.53
C GLU A 249 -24.74 -18.19 -17.27
N GLU A 250 -25.57 -18.71 -16.39
CA GLU A 250 -25.11 -19.37 -15.16
C GLU A 250 -25.03 -20.87 -15.37
N HIS A 251 -23.86 -21.42 -15.16
CA HIS A 251 -23.59 -22.85 -15.17
C HIS A 251 -23.16 -23.33 -13.78
N LYS A 252 -23.30 -24.62 -13.50
CA LYS A 252 -22.99 -25.19 -12.18
C LYS A 252 -21.61 -24.85 -11.62
N ASN A 253 -20.63 -24.64 -12.50
CA ASN A 253 -19.22 -24.43 -12.11
C ASN A 253 -18.60 -23.15 -12.70
N TYR A 254 -19.31 -22.37 -13.52
CA TYR A 254 -18.80 -21.15 -14.14
C TYR A 254 -19.95 -20.23 -14.60
N LEU A 255 -19.61 -18.97 -14.86
CA LEU A 255 -20.47 -17.95 -15.46
C LEU A 255 -19.90 -17.58 -16.83
N ASN A 256 -20.77 -17.41 -17.85
CA ASN A 256 -20.47 -16.75 -19.13
C ASN A 256 -21.12 -15.36 -19.14
N PHE A 257 -20.41 -14.33 -19.63
CA PHE A 257 -20.90 -12.97 -19.77
C PHE A 257 -20.17 -12.21 -20.87
#